data_6d9f922cb63c244167ba91851b827310
#
_entry.id   6d9f922cb63c244167ba91851b827310
#
_cell.length_a   1.000
_cell.length_b   1.000
_cell.length_c   1.000
_cell.angle_alpha   90.00
_cell.angle_beta   90.00
_cell.angle_gamma   90.00
#
_symmetry.space_group_name_H-M   'P 1'
#
loop_
_entity.id
_entity.type
_entity.pdbx_description
1 polymer ?
#
loop_
_entity_poly.entity_id
_entity_poly.type
_entity_poly.pdbx_seq_one_letter_code
_entity_poly.pdbx_strand_id
1 'polypeptide(L)'
;MGINDELATLDATAQADLVRRGDVSATELVQAAVGAAERVNPAINAIIHPRYEAALAEAPSAAGPFAGVPMVVKDLGCAMAGESLHMGTRGLQSVG
;
A
#
# COMPACT_ATOMS: atom_id res chain seq x y z
N MET A 1 -0.95 -5.24 -21.84
CA MET A 1 -0.53 -5.06 -20.43
C MET A 1 0.18 -3.73 -20.28
N GLY A 2 -0.14 -2.98 -19.26
CA GLY A 2 0.49 -1.72 -18.98
C GLY A 2 1.63 -1.87 -18.00
N ILE A 3 2.36 -0.78 -17.78
CA ILE A 3 3.46 -0.75 -16.82
C ILE A 3 3.01 -1.11 -15.40
N ASN A 4 1.76 -0.80 -15.04
CA ASN A 4 1.23 -1.14 -13.73
C ASN A 4 1.20 -2.66 -13.49
N ASP A 5 0.90 -3.44 -14.53
CA ASP A 5 0.91 -4.89 -14.44
C ASP A 5 2.33 -5.44 -14.31
N GLU A 6 3.29 -4.82 -14.98
CA GLU A 6 4.70 -5.18 -14.86
C GLU A 6 5.21 -4.91 -13.45
N LEU A 7 4.86 -3.76 -12.87
CA LEU A 7 5.25 -3.41 -11.51
C LEU A 7 4.72 -4.40 -10.48
N ALA A 8 3.51 -4.89 -10.68
CA ALA A 8 2.88 -5.84 -9.76
C ALA A 8 3.58 -7.20 -9.70
N THR A 9 4.37 -7.54 -10.72
CA THR A 9 5.10 -8.82 -10.75
C THR A 9 6.47 -8.75 -10.08
N LEU A 10 6.92 -7.56 -9.69
CA LEU A 10 8.23 -7.36 -9.07
C LEU A 10 8.12 -7.47 -7.55
N ASP A 11 9.18 -7.98 -6.92
CA ASP A 11 9.26 -7.97 -5.47
C ASP A 11 9.63 -6.56 -4.95
N ALA A 12 9.60 -6.40 -3.62
CA ALA A 12 9.86 -5.10 -3.00
C ALA A 12 11.26 -4.57 -3.30
N THR A 13 12.25 -5.45 -3.35
CA THR A 13 13.63 -5.06 -3.64
C THR A 13 13.75 -4.51 -5.06
N ALA A 14 13.14 -5.18 -6.03
CA ALA A 14 13.14 -4.72 -7.42
C ALA A 14 12.39 -3.41 -7.59
N GLN A 15 11.26 -3.25 -6.91
CA GLN A 15 10.50 -2.00 -6.93
C GLN A 15 11.32 -0.85 -6.32
N ALA A 16 11.98 -1.10 -5.19
CA ALA A 16 12.83 -0.10 -4.55
C ALA A 16 13.98 0.33 -5.45
N ASP A 17 14.57 -0.61 -6.20
CA ASP A 17 15.62 -0.30 -7.15
C ASP A 17 15.15 0.62 -8.27
N LEU A 18 13.97 0.38 -8.81
CA LEU A 18 13.40 1.25 -9.85
C LEU A 18 13.22 2.69 -9.35
N VAL A 19 12.79 2.86 -8.12
CA VAL A 19 12.63 4.19 -7.52
C VAL A 19 13.99 4.85 -7.32
N ARG A 20 14.99 4.13 -6.80
CA ARG A 20 16.32 4.68 -6.58
C ARG A 20 16.99 5.11 -7.88
N ARG A 21 16.79 4.36 -8.97
CA ARG A 21 17.37 4.68 -10.27
C ARG A 21 16.61 5.77 -11.02
N GLY A 22 15.46 6.17 -10.52
CA GLY A 22 14.64 7.18 -11.17
C GLY A 22 13.80 6.67 -12.34
N ASP A 23 13.75 5.35 -12.55
CA ASP A 23 12.97 4.75 -13.63
C ASP A 23 11.47 4.86 -13.37
N VAL A 24 11.07 4.86 -12.09
CA VAL A 24 9.70 5.00 -11.64
C VAL A 24 9.71 5.90 -10.41
N SER A 25 8.75 6.81 -10.29
CA SER A 25 8.63 7.62 -9.08
C SER A 25 7.89 6.84 -7.99
N ALA A 26 8.08 7.26 -6.73
CA ALA A 26 7.35 6.69 -5.60
C ALA A 26 5.84 6.83 -5.81
N THR A 27 5.38 7.99 -6.28
CA THR A 27 3.97 8.23 -6.57
C THR A 27 3.42 7.27 -7.62
N GLU A 28 4.16 7.07 -8.72
CA GLU A 28 3.75 6.12 -9.76
C GLU A 28 3.62 4.70 -9.23
N LEU A 29 4.54 4.27 -8.38
CA LEU A 29 4.53 2.93 -7.79
C LEU A 29 3.32 2.76 -6.87
N VAL A 30 3.03 3.74 -6.03
CA VAL A 30 1.86 3.71 -5.14
C VAL A 30 0.56 3.76 -5.94
N GLN A 31 0.49 4.59 -7.01
CA GLN A 31 -0.68 4.65 -7.88
C GLN A 31 -0.96 3.29 -8.54
N ALA A 32 0.08 2.59 -8.97
CA ALA A 32 -0.07 1.26 -9.54
C ALA A 32 -0.65 0.27 -8.54
N ALA A 33 -0.18 0.31 -7.30
CA ALA A 33 -0.66 -0.55 -6.22
C ALA A 33 -2.12 -0.23 -5.86
N VAL A 34 -2.48 1.04 -5.78
CA VAL A 34 -3.85 1.48 -5.50
C VAL A 34 -4.79 1.00 -6.59
N GLY A 35 -4.40 1.16 -7.86
CA GLY A 35 -5.20 0.71 -8.99
C GLY A 35 -5.44 -0.81 -8.96
N ALA A 36 -4.41 -1.58 -8.64
CA ALA A 36 -4.53 -3.03 -8.51
C ALA A 36 -5.45 -3.40 -7.33
N ALA A 37 -5.30 -2.73 -6.20
CA ALA A 37 -6.13 -2.96 -5.02
C ALA A 37 -7.60 -2.68 -5.30
N GLU A 38 -7.90 -1.55 -5.93
CA GLU A 38 -9.28 -1.18 -6.25
C GLU A 38 -9.94 -2.16 -7.22
N ARG A 39 -9.13 -2.76 -8.10
CA ARG A 39 -9.61 -3.73 -9.08
C ARG A 39 -9.92 -5.09 -8.46
N VAL A 40 -9.12 -5.51 -7.48
CA VAL A 40 -9.17 -6.86 -6.91
C VAL A 40 -9.94 -6.93 -5.60
N ASN A 41 -9.82 -5.90 -4.75
CA ASN A 41 -10.38 -5.92 -3.40
C ASN A 41 -11.89 -6.18 -3.32
N PRO A 42 -12.73 -5.68 -4.26
CA PRO A 42 -14.17 -5.98 -4.21
C PRO A 42 -14.48 -7.48 -4.22
N ALA A 43 -13.62 -8.29 -4.83
CA ALA A 43 -13.81 -9.74 -4.91
C ALA A 43 -13.33 -10.47 -3.66
N ILE A 44 -12.29 -9.97 -2.98
CA ILE A 44 -11.66 -10.70 -1.87
C ILE A 44 -11.73 -9.98 -0.52
N ASN A 45 -12.03 -8.68 -0.53
CA ASN A 45 -12.14 -7.85 0.68
C ASN A 45 -10.95 -8.00 1.64
N ALA A 46 -9.74 -8.03 1.08
CA ALA A 46 -8.51 -8.17 1.85
C ALA A 46 -8.08 -6.86 2.51
N ILE A 47 -8.34 -5.73 1.85
CA ILE A 47 -8.02 -4.40 2.38
C ILE A 47 -9.27 -3.84 3.02
N ILE A 48 -9.32 -3.87 4.34
CA ILE A 48 -10.51 -3.48 5.11
C ILE A 48 -10.48 -2.03 5.58
N HIS A 49 -9.28 -1.42 5.62
CA HIS A 49 -9.10 0.00 5.97
C HIS A 49 -8.28 0.67 4.88
N PRO A 50 -8.91 1.09 3.76
CA PRO A 50 -8.18 1.80 2.70
C PRO A 50 -7.66 3.14 3.21
N ARG A 51 -6.38 3.44 2.93
CA ARG A 51 -5.80 4.76 3.18
C ARG A 51 -5.02 5.24 1.96
N TYR A 52 -5.63 5.06 0.79
CA TYR A 52 -4.99 5.32 -0.50
C TYR A 52 -4.57 6.79 -0.65
N GLU A 53 -5.43 7.72 -0.26
CA GLU A 53 -5.11 9.15 -0.35
C GLU A 53 -3.91 9.52 0.51
N ALA A 54 -3.87 8.99 1.75
CA ALA A 54 -2.75 9.22 2.66
C ALA A 54 -1.46 8.62 2.09
N ALA A 55 -1.54 7.42 1.53
CA ALA A 55 -0.37 6.76 0.94
C ALA A 55 0.17 7.57 -0.24
N LEU A 56 -0.71 8.09 -1.11
CA LEU A 56 -0.30 8.91 -2.24
C LEU A 56 0.33 10.23 -1.77
N ALA A 57 -0.21 10.82 -0.70
CA ALA A 57 0.35 12.04 -0.14
C ALA A 57 1.72 11.82 0.51
N GLU A 58 1.94 10.66 1.12
CA GLU A 58 3.20 10.31 1.79
C GLU A 58 4.30 9.86 0.82
N ALA A 59 3.93 9.31 -0.33
CA ALA A 59 4.88 8.69 -1.25
C ALA A 59 6.07 9.58 -1.63
N PRO A 60 5.89 10.86 -1.99
CA PRO A 60 7.01 11.70 -2.39
C PRO A 60 8.04 11.95 -1.29
N SER A 61 7.63 11.86 -0.02
CA SER A 61 8.50 12.14 1.12
C SER A 61 9.01 10.86 1.81
N ALA A 62 8.70 9.69 1.26
CA ALA A 62 9.15 8.42 1.82
C ALA A 62 10.68 8.33 1.80
N ALA A 63 11.27 7.69 2.82
CA ALA A 63 12.71 7.54 2.96
C ALA A 63 13.04 6.13 3.43
N GLY A 64 14.31 5.74 3.26
CA GLY A 64 14.81 4.44 3.65
C GLY A 64 15.01 3.51 2.45
N PRO A 65 15.48 2.25 2.71
CA PRO A 65 15.81 1.30 1.63
C PRO A 65 14.63 0.94 0.74
N PHE A 66 13.41 0.99 1.26
CA PHE A 66 12.19 0.66 0.51
C PHE A 66 11.32 1.88 0.28
N ALA A 67 11.92 3.07 0.16
CA ALA A 67 11.19 4.30 -0.06
C ALA A 67 10.28 4.21 -1.29
N GLY A 68 9.00 4.49 -1.10
CA GLY A 68 8.01 4.47 -2.17
C GLY A 68 7.40 3.11 -2.47
N VAL A 69 7.91 2.02 -1.85
CA VAL A 69 7.32 0.69 -2.04
C VAL A 69 6.02 0.59 -1.24
N PRO A 70 4.89 0.27 -1.89
CA PRO A 70 3.63 0.12 -1.19
C PRO A 70 3.61 -1.15 -0.34
N MET A 71 2.95 -1.07 0.81
CA MET A 71 2.79 -2.21 1.70
C MET A 71 1.44 -2.15 2.39
N VAL A 72 1.01 -3.28 2.93
CA VAL A 72 -0.18 -3.36 3.75
C VAL A 72 0.21 -3.73 5.18
N VAL A 73 -0.58 -3.26 6.13
CA VAL A 73 -0.37 -3.54 7.56
C VAL A 73 -1.49 -4.46 8.02
N LYS A 74 -1.14 -5.52 8.73
CA LYS A 74 -2.13 -6.50 9.18
C LYS A 74 -2.99 -5.92 10.31
N ASP A 75 -4.29 -6.23 10.29
CA ASP A 75 -5.24 -5.79 11.32
C ASP A 75 -5.23 -6.71 12.55
N LEU A 76 -4.08 -7.27 12.85
CA LEU A 76 -3.87 -8.13 14.03
C LEU A 76 -2.42 -7.99 14.48
N GLY A 77 -2.21 -7.40 15.64
CA GLY A 77 -0.88 -7.23 16.19
C GLY A 77 -0.02 -6.11 15.59
N CYS A 78 -0.58 -5.35 14.64
CA CYS A 78 0.11 -4.23 14.00
C CYS A 78 -0.76 -3.00 14.06
N ALA A 79 -0.56 -2.14 15.04
CA ALA A 79 -1.29 -0.89 15.18
C ALA A 79 -0.51 0.26 14.54
N MET A 80 -1.22 1.16 13.89
CA MET A 80 -0.67 2.42 13.35
C MET A 80 -1.33 3.59 14.06
N ALA A 81 -0.53 4.56 14.47
CA ALA A 81 -1.05 5.76 15.11
C ALA A 81 -2.04 6.48 14.19
N GLY A 82 -3.22 6.81 14.71
CA GLY A 82 -4.26 7.50 13.95
C GLY A 82 -5.11 6.62 13.07
N GLU A 83 -4.85 5.31 13.03
CA GLU A 83 -5.60 4.38 12.19
C GLU A 83 -6.40 3.40 13.04
N SER A 84 -7.51 2.89 12.48
CA SER A 84 -8.37 1.93 13.15
C SER A 84 -7.71 0.56 13.28
N LEU A 85 -7.98 -0.12 14.39
CA LEU A 85 -7.53 -1.50 14.61
C LEU A 85 -8.72 -2.30 15.11
N HIS A 86 -9.20 -3.25 14.32
CA HIS A 86 -10.39 -4.04 14.65
C HIS A 86 -10.10 -5.49 14.97
N MET A 87 -8.92 -5.99 14.64
CA MET A 87 -8.51 -7.40 14.82
C MET A 87 -9.51 -8.38 14.25
N GLY A 88 -10.18 -7.99 13.16
CA GLY A 88 -11.17 -8.81 12.48
C GLY A 88 -12.51 -8.97 13.21
N THR A 89 -12.76 -8.20 14.28
CA THR A 89 -14.00 -8.33 15.05
C THR A 89 -14.86 -7.08 14.93
N ARG A 90 -16.20 -7.27 14.91
CA ARG A 90 -17.14 -6.17 14.91
C ARG A 90 -17.19 -5.44 16.26
N GLY A 91 -16.88 -6.14 17.36
CA GLY A 91 -16.83 -5.56 18.68
C GLY A 91 -15.79 -4.45 18.79
N LEU A 92 -14.62 -4.64 18.18
CA LEU A 92 -13.57 -3.64 18.19
C LEU A 92 -13.82 -2.49 17.23
N GLN A 93 -14.72 -2.65 16.26
CA GLN A 93 -15.07 -1.56 15.35
C GLN A 93 -15.68 -0.37 16.08
N SER A 94 -16.43 -0.62 17.18
CA SER A 94 -17.06 0.43 17.96
C SER A 94 -16.07 1.12 18.91
N VAL A 95 -14.90 0.54 19.13
CA VAL A 95 -13.86 1.05 20.04
C VAL A 95 -12.73 1.69 19.27
N GLY A 96 -12.37 1.09 18.17
CA GLY A 96 -11.24 1.52 17.36
C GLY A 96 -11.56 2.65 16.43
#